data_e89477f0617b50bd02aee7e08a9aad12
#
_entry.id   e89477f0617b50bd02aee7e08a9aad12
#
_cell.length_a   1.000
_cell.length_b   1.000
_cell.length_c   1.000
_cell.angle_alpha   90.00
_cell.angle_beta   90.00
_cell.angle_gamma   90.00
#
_symmetry.space_group_name_H-M   'P 1'
#
loop_
_entity.id
_entity.type
_entity.pdbx_description
1 polymer ?
#
loop_
_entity_poly.entity_id
_entity_poly.type
_entity_poly.pdbx_seq_one_letter_code
_entity_poly.pdbx_strand_id
1 'polypeptide(L)'
;MRVHYLLLLLSVVSLFIVIVVGAYVTVAGFGDACGSSVPQDWPTCLGGLLPPLQLAPVMEYMHRLFAALSTLFLLLTTVAFWRADDAEKAVKRTVYAAMVLLVAHVLLGGVVIATAEQEYLVVTAHQALAILTFGMTVAAFARARRPA
;
A
#
# COMPACT_ATOMS: atom_id res chain seq x y z
N MET A 1 22.54 -4.89 -9.85
CA MET A 1 21.06 -4.99 -10.07
C MET A 1 20.59 -3.65 -10.60
N ARG A 2 19.80 -3.59 -11.69
CA ARG A 2 19.31 -2.30 -12.22
C ARG A 2 18.35 -1.66 -11.19
N VAL A 3 18.38 -0.32 -11.04
CA VAL A 3 17.61 0.41 -10.00
C VAL A 3 16.12 0.07 -10.03
N HIS A 4 15.51 -0.07 -11.22
CA HIS A 4 14.08 -0.38 -11.34
C HIS A 4 13.71 -1.77 -10.80
N TYR A 5 14.63 -2.74 -10.83
CA TYR A 5 14.39 -4.07 -10.21
C TYR A 5 14.47 -4.01 -8.68
N LEU A 6 15.38 -3.20 -8.15
CA LEU A 6 15.46 -2.97 -6.71
C LEU A 6 14.19 -2.28 -6.19
N LEU A 7 13.74 -1.23 -6.87
CA LEU A 7 12.51 -0.52 -6.52
C LEU A 7 11.28 -1.44 -6.57
N LEU A 8 11.21 -2.30 -7.59
CA LEU A 8 10.13 -3.28 -7.72
C LEU A 8 10.16 -4.31 -6.58
N LEU A 9 11.34 -4.79 -6.18
CA LEU A 9 11.50 -5.66 -5.02
C LEU A 9 11.06 -4.97 -3.71
N LEU A 10 11.48 -3.71 -3.51
CA LEU A 10 11.06 -2.91 -2.35
C LEU A 10 9.55 -2.70 -2.34
N SER A 11 8.92 -2.50 -3.50
CA SER A 11 7.45 -2.43 -3.62
C SER A 11 6.78 -3.75 -3.18
N VAL A 12 7.30 -4.89 -3.62
CA VAL A 12 6.76 -6.21 -3.22
C VAL A 12 6.86 -6.40 -1.71
N VAL A 13 8.06 -6.14 -1.14
CA VAL A 13 8.29 -6.34 0.29
C VAL A 13 7.43 -5.39 1.14
N SER A 14 7.37 -4.11 0.78
CA SER A 14 6.58 -3.13 1.54
C SER A 14 5.07 -3.40 1.44
N LEU A 15 4.56 -3.80 0.26
CA LEU A 15 3.17 -4.22 0.09
C LEU A 15 2.84 -5.46 0.92
N PHE A 16 3.73 -6.43 1.01
CA PHE A 16 3.53 -7.57 1.89
C PHE A 16 3.42 -7.14 3.36
N ILE A 17 4.34 -6.31 3.82
CA ILE A 17 4.36 -5.82 5.22
C ILE A 17 3.06 -5.05 5.52
N VAL A 18 2.64 -4.14 4.66
CA VAL A 18 1.42 -3.34 4.92
C VAL A 18 0.16 -4.20 4.94
N ILE A 19 0.07 -5.26 4.12
CA ILE A 19 -1.04 -6.21 4.14
C ILE A 19 -1.08 -6.95 5.48
N VAL A 20 0.06 -7.46 5.95
CA VAL A 20 0.13 -8.20 7.22
C VAL A 20 -0.22 -7.29 8.41
N VAL A 21 0.35 -6.08 8.46
CA VAL A 21 0.06 -5.12 9.52
C VAL A 21 -1.40 -4.66 9.47
N GLY A 22 -1.94 -4.40 8.27
CA GLY A 22 -3.34 -4.01 8.08
C GLY A 22 -4.32 -5.10 8.48
N ALA A 23 -4.04 -6.36 8.15
CA ALA A 23 -4.84 -7.50 8.60
C ALA A 23 -4.86 -7.61 10.14
N TYR A 24 -3.70 -7.38 10.79
CA TYR A 24 -3.63 -7.36 12.24
C TYR A 24 -4.46 -6.21 12.84
N VAL A 25 -4.33 -5.00 12.29
CA VAL A 25 -5.09 -3.81 12.72
C VAL A 25 -6.60 -4.07 12.67
N THR A 26 -7.08 -4.61 11.54
CA THR A 26 -8.51 -4.93 11.35
C THR A 26 -8.99 -6.03 12.33
N VAL A 27 -8.25 -7.13 12.44
CA VAL A 27 -8.66 -8.26 13.33
C VAL A 27 -8.60 -7.86 14.81
N ALA A 28 -7.66 -7.01 15.20
CA ALA A 28 -7.54 -6.51 16.56
C ALA A 28 -8.54 -5.37 16.90
N GLY A 29 -9.28 -4.86 15.91
CA GLY A 29 -10.20 -3.74 16.10
C GLY A 29 -9.47 -2.41 16.37
N PHE A 30 -8.32 -2.20 15.75
CA PHE A 30 -7.47 -1.02 15.98
C PHE A 30 -7.60 0.05 14.89
N GLY A 31 -8.46 -0.14 13.90
CA GLY A 31 -8.54 0.74 12.73
C GLY A 31 -9.11 2.13 12.97
N ASP A 32 -9.57 2.42 14.20
CA ASP A 32 -10.05 3.73 14.65
C ASP A 32 -9.18 4.32 15.80
N ALA A 33 -8.09 3.65 16.14
CA ALA A 33 -7.26 4.04 17.29
C ALA A 33 -6.49 5.36 17.08
N CYS A 34 -6.24 5.74 15.82
CA CYS A 34 -5.66 7.03 15.44
C CYS A 34 -6.69 8.12 15.15
N GLY A 35 -8.00 7.82 15.30
CA GLY A 35 -9.10 8.69 14.95
C GLY A 35 -9.47 8.65 13.47
N SER A 36 -10.71 9.04 13.18
CA SER A 36 -11.33 9.00 11.85
C SER A 36 -11.61 10.37 11.24
N SER A 37 -11.27 11.46 11.94
CA SER A 37 -11.48 12.82 11.45
C SER A 37 -10.45 13.21 10.40
N VAL A 38 -10.91 13.48 9.18
CA VAL A 38 -10.04 13.95 8.08
C VAL A 38 -10.26 15.46 7.91
N PRO A 39 -9.22 16.29 7.85
CA PRO A 39 -7.78 15.97 7.80
C PRO A 39 -7.07 15.91 9.17
N GLN A 40 -7.76 16.07 10.29
CA GLN A 40 -7.15 16.27 11.61
C GLN A 40 -6.35 15.04 12.08
N ASP A 41 -6.90 13.84 11.86
CA ASP A 41 -6.32 12.59 12.33
C ASP A 41 -5.60 11.80 11.23
N TRP A 42 -5.68 12.26 9.98
CA TRP A 42 -5.04 11.63 8.85
C TRP A 42 -4.27 12.68 8.02
N PRO A 43 -3.03 12.43 7.61
CA PRO A 43 -2.23 11.19 7.71
C PRO A 43 -1.54 10.96 9.06
N THR A 44 -1.73 11.82 10.02
CA THR A 44 -1.19 11.77 11.38
C THR A 44 -1.97 10.79 12.28
N CYS A 45 -1.84 10.90 13.59
CA CYS A 45 -2.56 10.08 14.55
C CYS A 45 -3.04 10.98 15.71
N LEU A 46 -4.35 11.11 15.88
CA LEU A 46 -4.97 11.98 16.90
C LEU A 46 -4.42 13.42 16.84
N GLY A 47 -4.26 13.97 15.65
CA GLY A 47 -3.71 15.31 15.40
C GLY A 47 -2.21 15.46 15.67
N GLY A 48 -1.53 14.42 16.14
CA GLY A 48 -0.09 14.42 16.43
C GLY A 48 0.75 13.81 15.32
N LEU A 49 2.01 14.28 15.18
CA LEU A 49 2.95 13.72 14.22
C LEU A 49 3.37 12.28 14.57
N LEU A 50 3.38 11.95 15.85
CA LEU A 50 3.65 10.60 16.35
C LEU A 50 2.46 10.09 17.15
N PRO A 51 2.18 8.77 17.12
CA PRO A 51 1.08 8.20 17.89
C PRO A 51 1.38 8.19 19.37
N PRO A 52 0.36 8.18 20.24
CA PRO A 52 0.54 7.82 21.65
C PRO A 52 1.19 6.44 21.78
N LEU A 53 2.05 6.26 22.80
CA LEU A 53 2.77 5.00 23.03
C LEU A 53 1.86 3.90 23.62
N GLN A 54 0.78 3.62 22.94
CA GLN A 54 -0.16 2.52 23.20
C GLN A 54 -0.23 1.59 22.01
N LEU A 55 -0.49 0.32 22.23
CA LEU A 55 -0.41 -0.70 21.17
C LEU A 55 -1.32 -0.36 19.97
N ALA A 56 -2.59 -0.03 20.21
CA ALA A 56 -3.55 0.20 19.15
C ALA A 56 -3.20 1.41 18.25
N PRO A 57 -2.96 2.64 18.78
CA PRO A 57 -2.51 3.75 17.94
C PRO A 57 -1.18 3.50 17.22
N VAL A 58 -0.22 2.84 17.90
CA VAL A 58 1.08 2.52 17.28
C VAL A 58 0.90 1.57 16.09
N MET A 59 0.08 0.52 16.22
CA MET A 59 -0.11 -0.46 15.14
C MET A 59 -0.86 0.16 13.95
N GLU A 60 -1.89 0.96 14.19
CA GLU A 60 -2.58 1.68 13.12
C GLU A 60 -1.66 2.70 12.44
N TYR A 61 -0.87 3.46 13.21
CA TYR A 61 0.10 4.40 12.65
C TYR A 61 1.17 3.67 11.80
N MET A 62 1.67 2.53 12.25
CA MET A 62 2.60 1.71 11.47
C MET A 62 1.98 1.22 10.17
N HIS A 63 0.70 0.82 10.18
CA HIS A 63 -0.03 0.50 8.95
C HIS A 63 -0.05 1.68 7.98
N ARG A 64 -0.41 2.89 8.44
CA ARG A 64 -0.43 4.12 7.63
C ARG A 64 0.97 4.44 7.07
N LEU A 65 2.01 4.30 7.89
CA LEU A 65 3.40 4.54 7.47
C LEU A 65 3.84 3.55 6.38
N PHE A 66 3.58 2.26 6.55
CA PHE A 66 3.91 1.27 5.53
C PHE A 66 3.07 1.43 4.26
N ALA A 67 1.82 1.89 4.37
CA ALA A 67 0.99 2.25 3.21
C ALA A 67 1.62 3.41 2.41
N ALA A 68 2.10 4.45 3.10
CA ALA A 68 2.80 5.56 2.46
C ALA A 68 4.12 5.11 1.78
N LEU A 69 4.92 4.28 2.46
CA LEU A 69 6.16 3.73 1.90
C LEU A 69 5.89 2.84 0.68
N SER A 70 4.87 1.98 0.73
CA SER A 70 4.49 1.12 -0.40
C SER A 70 4.04 1.95 -1.60
N THR A 71 3.28 3.01 -1.35
CA THR A 71 2.85 3.96 -2.39
C THR A 71 4.06 4.65 -3.01
N LEU A 72 4.99 5.13 -2.21
CA LEU A 72 6.22 5.77 -2.68
C LEU A 72 7.06 4.80 -3.54
N PHE A 73 7.31 3.58 -3.06
CA PHE A 73 8.12 2.63 -3.81
C PHE A 73 7.47 2.22 -5.13
N LEU A 74 6.17 1.96 -5.17
CA LEU A 74 5.50 1.60 -6.41
C LEU A 74 5.41 2.80 -7.38
N LEU A 75 5.26 4.03 -6.88
CA LEU A 75 5.34 5.23 -7.69
C LEU A 75 6.73 5.38 -8.33
N LEU A 76 7.79 5.26 -7.53
CA LEU A 76 9.18 5.31 -8.02
C LEU A 76 9.46 4.18 -9.01
N THR A 77 8.93 2.98 -8.75
CA THR A 77 8.99 1.84 -9.68
C THR A 77 8.32 2.20 -11.01
N THR A 78 7.11 2.75 -10.96
CA THR A 78 6.36 3.15 -12.16
C THR A 78 7.13 4.17 -12.99
N VAL A 79 7.69 5.20 -12.36
CA VAL A 79 8.53 6.21 -13.02
C VAL A 79 9.80 5.60 -13.60
N ALA A 80 10.45 4.69 -12.87
CA ALA A 80 11.68 4.03 -13.33
C ALA A 80 11.41 3.14 -14.56
N PHE A 81 10.32 2.37 -14.57
CA PHE A 81 9.92 1.56 -15.74
C PHE A 81 9.41 2.42 -16.91
N TRP A 82 8.81 3.56 -16.65
CA TRP A 82 8.45 4.51 -17.70
C TRP A 82 9.67 5.02 -18.46
N ARG A 83 10.78 5.29 -17.75
CA ARG A 83 12.05 5.78 -18.32
C ARG A 83 12.95 4.69 -18.87
N ALA A 84 12.67 3.42 -18.60
CA ALA A 84 13.49 2.30 -19.06
C ALA A 84 13.05 1.86 -20.48
N ASP A 85 13.68 2.38 -21.53
CA ASP A 85 13.30 2.09 -22.91
C ASP A 85 13.52 0.61 -23.29
N ASP A 86 14.49 -0.03 -22.67
CA ASP A 86 14.86 -1.43 -22.83
C ASP A 86 13.98 -2.41 -22.03
N ALA A 87 13.06 -1.94 -21.20
CA ALA A 87 12.19 -2.81 -20.43
C ALA A 87 11.06 -3.39 -21.28
N GLU A 88 10.78 -4.68 -21.07
CA GLU A 88 9.74 -5.42 -21.78
C GLU A 88 8.35 -4.74 -21.59
N LYS A 89 7.61 -4.57 -22.68
CA LYS A 89 6.29 -3.93 -22.67
C LYS A 89 5.29 -4.63 -21.73
N ALA A 90 5.37 -5.96 -21.62
CA ALA A 90 4.50 -6.74 -20.74
C ALA A 90 4.77 -6.40 -19.26
N VAL A 91 6.05 -6.23 -18.88
CA VAL A 91 6.42 -5.80 -17.51
C VAL A 91 5.88 -4.41 -17.24
N LYS A 92 6.12 -3.44 -18.13
CA LYS A 92 5.59 -2.06 -18.01
C LYS A 92 4.07 -2.03 -17.80
N ARG A 93 3.32 -2.77 -18.64
CA ARG A 93 1.85 -2.88 -18.51
C ARG A 93 1.44 -3.43 -17.14
N THR A 94 2.13 -4.43 -16.63
CA THR A 94 1.81 -5.04 -15.33
C THR A 94 2.11 -4.07 -14.19
N VAL A 95 3.21 -3.30 -14.25
CA VAL A 95 3.55 -2.25 -13.27
C VAL A 95 2.49 -1.14 -13.29
N TYR A 96 2.06 -0.70 -14.48
CA TYR A 96 1.04 0.35 -14.59
C TYR A 96 -0.33 -0.13 -14.06
N ALA A 97 -0.69 -1.39 -14.33
CA ALA A 97 -1.90 -1.98 -13.77
C ALA A 97 -1.85 -2.05 -12.23
N ALA A 98 -0.70 -2.45 -11.67
CA ALA A 98 -0.49 -2.44 -10.22
C ALA A 98 -0.61 -1.03 -9.63
N MET A 99 -0.10 0.00 -10.33
CA MET A 99 -0.23 1.40 -9.89
C MET A 99 -1.69 1.89 -9.91
N VAL A 100 -2.46 1.54 -10.94
CA VAL A 100 -3.90 1.88 -11.01
C VAL A 100 -4.67 1.22 -9.85
N LEU A 101 -4.40 -0.07 -9.59
CA LEU A 101 -5.00 -0.77 -8.45
C LEU A 101 -4.61 -0.14 -7.11
N LEU A 102 -3.35 0.28 -6.96
CA LEU A 102 -2.89 0.97 -5.75
C LEU A 102 -3.63 2.28 -5.54
N VAL A 103 -3.83 3.08 -6.59
CA VAL A 103 -4.60 4.35 -6.48
C VAL A 103 -6.02 4.06 -5.99
N ALA A 104 -6.71 3.09 -6.60
CA ALA A 104 -8.05 2.68 -6.17
C ALA A 104 -8.05 2.17 -4.71
N HIS A 105 -7.03 1.39 -4.32
CA HIS A 105 -6.85 0.88 -2.97
C HIS A 105 -6.67 2.02 -1.95
N VAL A 106 -5.80 3.00 -2.23
CA VAL A 106 -5.56 4.16 -1.35
C VAL A 106 -6.82 5.01 -1.19
N LEU A 107 -7.55 5.27 -2.29
CA LEU A 107 -8.82 6.01 -2.23
C LEU A 107 -9.86 5.28 -1.38
N LEU A 108 -9.98 3.96 -1.54
CA LEU A 108 -10.89 3.16 -0.73
C LEU A 108 -10.44 3.10 0.75
N GLY A 109 -9.13 3.13 1.02
CA GLY A 109 -8.58 3.26 2.38
C GLY A 109 -9.03 4.55 3.06
N GLY A 110 -9.13 5.66 2.32
CA GLY A 110 -9.71 6.91 2.83
C GLY A 110 -11.19 6.75 3.24
N VAL A 111 -11.96 5.96 2.49
CA VAL A 111 -13.35 5.64 2.85
C VAL A 111 -13.41 4.76 4.10
N VAL A 112 -12.53 3.76 4.23
CA VAL A 112 -12.43 2.92 5.45
C VAL A 112 -12.21 3.78 6.69
N ILE A 113 -11.28 4.75 6.64
CA ILE A 113 -11.03 5.69 7.74
C ILE A 113 -12.29 6.53 8.02
N ALA A 114 -12.90 7.12 6.99
CA ALA A 114 -14.07 7.98 7.15
C ALA A 114 -15.30 7.25 7.72
N THR A 115 -15.37 5.92 7.56
CA THR A 115 -16.42 5.07 8.13
C THR A 115 -16.03 4.40 9.45
N ALA A 116 -14.85 4.73 9.99
CA ALA A 116 -14.30 4.14 11.22
C ALA A 116 -14.35 2.59 11.20
N GLU A 117 -14.05 1.98 10.05
CA GLU A 117 -14.10 0.51 9.79
C GLU A 117 -15.47 -0.16 10.01
N GLN A 118 -16.56 0.58 10.15
CA GLN A 118 -17.87 0.00 10.43
C GLN A 118 -18.56 -0.60 9.21
N GLU A 119 -18.11 -0.24 8.01
CA GLU A 119 -18.65 -0.73 6.74
C GLU A 119 -17.87 -1.97 6.25
N TYR A 120 -18.28 -3.16 6.68
CA TYR A 120 -17.57 -4.42 6.39
C TYR A 120 -17.33 -4.68 4.90
N LEU A 121 -18.25 -4.28 4.01
CA LEU A 121 -18.06 -4.42 2.56
C LEU A 121 -16.93 -3.51 2.06
N VAL A 122 -16.82 -2.31 2.60
CA VAL A 122 -15.73 -1.36 2.25
C VAL A 122 -14.39 -1.91 2.71
N VAL A 123 -14.31 -2.39 3.95
CA VAL A 123 -13.10 -3.02 4.50
C VAL A 123 -12.70 -4.25 3.68
N THR A 124 -13.66 -5.12 3.34
CA THR A 124 -13.40 -6.32 2.52
C THR A 124 -12.92 -5.95 1.11
N ALA A 125 -13.53 -4.96 0.47
CA ALA A 125 -13.12 -4.48 -0.85
C ALA A 125 -11.72 -3.86 -0.81
N HIS A 126 -11.38 -3.10 0.26
CA HIS A 126 -10.06 -2.56 0.49
C HIS A 126 -9.01 -3.67 0.61
N GLN A 127 -9.26 -4.71 1.38
CA GLN A 127 -8.39 -5.87 1.50
C GLN A 127 -8.22 -6.62 0.17
N ALA A 128 -9.29 -6.80 -0.59
CA ALA A 128 -9.24 -7.42 -1.91
C ALA A 128 -8.36 -6.64 -2.89
N LEU A 129 -8.46 -5.30 -2.91
CA LEU A 129 -7.61 -4.44 -3.73
C LEU A 129 -6.14 -4.51 -3.29
N ALA A 130 -5.86 -4.60 -1.97
CA ALA A 130 -4.50 -4.78 -1.46
C ALA A 130 -3.86 -6.07 -2.02
N ILE A 131 -4.59 -7.19 -1.95
CA ILE A 131 -4.14 -8.50 -2.45
C ILE A 131 -3.94 -8.47 -3.97
N LEU A 132 -4.85 -7.86 -4.72
CA LEU A 132 -4.73 -7.71 -6.17
C LEU A 132 -3.52 -6.86 -6.55
N THR A 133 -3.30 -5.73 -5.87
CA THR A 133 -2.13 -4.85 -6.08
C THR A 133 -0.84 -5.61 -5.81
N PHE A 134 -0.77 -6.34 -4.69
CA PHE A 134 0.37 -7.17 -4.35
C PHE A 134 0.62 -8.25 -5.41
N GLY A 135 -0.41 -9.01 -5.79
CA GLY A 135 -0.32 -10.06 -6.81
C GLY A 135 0.18 -9.54 -8.15
N MET A 136 -0.31 -8.37 -8.60
CA MET A 136 0.17 -7.72 -9.83
C MET A 136 1.63 -7.26 -9.71
N THR A 137 2.04 -6.75 -8.56
CA THR A 137 3.43 -6.32 -8.32
C THR A 137 4.38 -7.52 -8.30
N VAL A 138 3.98 -8.63 -7.67
CA VAL A 138 4.74 -9.91 -7.71
C VAL A 138 4.83 -10.45 -9.13
N ALA A 139 3.74 -10.42 -9.90
CA ALA A 139 3.74 -10.85 -11.29
C ALA A 139 4.68 -9.99 -12.17
N ALA A 140 4.72 -8.68 -11.94
CA ALA A 140 5.66 -7.77 -12.60
C ALA A 140 7.11 -8.14 -12.25
N PHE A 141 7.40 -8.40 -10.96
CA PHE A 141 8.72 -8.78 -10.49
C PHE A 141 9.19 -10.13 -11.09
N ALA A 142 8.31 -11.13 -11.11
CA ALA A 142 8.60 -12.44 -11.66
C ALA A 142 8.91 -12.38 -13.17
N ARG A 143 8.16 -11.55 -13.92
CA ARG A 143 8.41 -11.32 -15.35
C ARG A 143 9.72 -10.57 -15.60
N ALA A 144 9.98 -9.53 -14.82
CA ALA A 144 11.18 -8.71 -14.96
C ALA A 144 12.49 -9.46 -14.71
N ARG A 145 12.45 -10.62 -14.06
CA ARG A 145 13.62 -11.49 -13.78
C ARG A 145 13.87 -12.55 -14.84
N ARG A 146 12.95 -12.76 -15.78
CA ARG A 146 13.17 -13.74 -16.85
C ARG A 146 14.26 -13.22 -17.80
N PRO A 147 15.27 -14.03 -18.13
CA PRO A 147 16.20 -13.69 -19.22
C PRO A 147 15.40 -13.57 -20.52
N ALA A 148 15.73 -12.58 -21.33
CA ALA A 148 15.20 -12.42 -22.68
C ALA A 148 15.64 -13.57 -23.58
#